data_ee9327ca9fd23950308d48d6055d53e9
#
_entry.id   ee9327ca9fd23950308d48d6055d53e9
#
_cell.length_a   1.000
_cell.length_b   1.000
_cell.length_c   1.000
_cell.angle_alpha   90.00
_cell.angle_beta   90.00
_cell.angle_gamma   90.00
#
_symmetry.space_group_name_H-M   'P 1'
#
loop_
_entity.id
_entity.type
_entity.pdbx_description
1 polymer ?
#
loop_
_entity_poly.entity_id
_entity_poly.type
_entity_poly.pdbx_seq_one_letter_code
_entity_poly.pdbx_strand_id
1 'polypeptide(L)'
;MTVLDRFLKYVTFDTQSNEEMGTTPSTPGQRVFAEALVKELEAIGMEEISLDENSYVMATLPANTDEKIPTIGFIAHLDTSPDMSGKNVQPRIVTYLGGDIVLDAEENVVLSQSMFPELSDYKGQDIIVTNGKTLLGADDKGGVAAIVASMQYLKDHPEIKHGKIRIAFTPDEEIGQGADHFDVEKFGCDWGYTIDGGQIGEL
;
A
#
# COMPACT_ATOMS: atom_id res chain seq x y z
N MET A 1 -4.64 -6.87 13.69
CA MET A 1 -3.59 -7.27 12.71
C MET A 1 -2.54 -6.16 12.71
N THR A 2 -1.25 -6.48 12.79
CA THR A 2 -0.18 -5.46 12.75
C THR A 2 0.01 -4.92 11.33
N VAL A 3 0.77 -3.83 11.16
CA VAL A 3 1.16 -3.31 9.84
C VAL A 3 1.95 -4.37 9.05
N LEU A 4 2.84 -5.09 9.72
CA LEU A 4 3.63 -6.18 9.12
C LEU A 4 2.74 -7.32 8.62
N ASP A 5 1.78 -7.77 9.44
CA ASP A 5 0.84 -8.85 9.03
C ASP A 5 0.03 -8.44 7.79
N ARG A 6 -0.41 -7.18 7.74
CA ARG A 6 -1.12 -6.61 6.59
C ARG A 6 -0.25 -6.62 5.35
N PHE A 7 0.94 -6.05 5.47
CA PHE A 7 1.87 -5.99 4.35
C PHE A 7 2.16 -7.37 3.77
N LEU A 8 2.54 -8.34 4.63
CA LEU A 8 2.82 -9.71 4.20
C LEU A 8 1.62 -10.40 3.53
N LYS A 9 0.40 -10.07 3.97
CA LYS A 9 -0.84 -10.53 3.33
C LYS A 9 -1.08 -9.80 1.99
N TYR A 10 -0.92 -8.48 1.93
CA TYR A 10 -1.25 -7.68 0.76
C TYR A 10 -0.34 -7.96 -0.43
N VAL A 11 0.95 -8.20 -0.20
CA VAL A 11 1.90 -8.54 -1.27
C VAL A 11 1.59 -9.88 -1.95
N THR A 12 0.74 -10.73 -1.37
CA THR A 12 0.32 -11.99 -2.01
C THR A 12 -0.74 -11.80 -3.10
N PHE A 13 -1.38 -10.64 -3.17
CA PHE A 13 -2.30 -10.33 -4.26
C PHE A 13 -1.50 -9.96 -5.52
N ASP A 14 -1.83 -10.61 -6.63
CA ASP A 14 -1.26 -10.27 -7.94
C ASP A 14 -2.04 -9.08 -8.51
N THR A 15 -1.46 -7.89 -8.40
CA THR A 15 -2.09 -6.63 -8.81
C THR A 15 -1.28 -5.89 -9.86
N GLN A 16 -0.41 -6.59 -10.60
CA GLN A 16 0.38 -6.00 -11.66
C GLN A 16 -0.52 -5.26 -12.65
N SER A 17 -0.21 -3.99 -12.93
CA SER A 17 -0.90 -3.18 -13.95
C SER A 17 -0.48 -3.59 -15.38
N ASN A 18 -1.25 -3.15 -16.39
CA ASN A 18 -0.98 -3.49 -17.79
C ASN A 18 -1.42 -2.36 -18.72
N GLU A 19 -0.44 -1.67 -19.33
CA GLU A 19 -0.66 -0.52 -20.21
C GLU A 19 -1.49 -0.84 -21.48
N GLU A 20 -1.50 -2.11 -21.91
CA GLU A 20 -2.13 -2.52 -23.19
C GLU A 20 -3.63 -2.74 -23.09
N MET A 21 -4.20 -2.81 -21.86
CA MET A 21 -5.58 -3.25 -21.69
C MET A 21 -6.63 -2.19 -22.01
N GLY A 22 -6.30 -0.89 -21.84
CA GLY A 22 -7.23 0.22 -22.15
C GLY A 22 -8.51 0.23 -21.32
N THR A 23 -8.49 -0.39 -20.14
CA THR A 23 -9.58 -0.43 -19.15
C THR A 23 -9.06 -0.09 -17.77
N THR A 24 -9.90 0.46 -16.90
CA THR A 24 -9.58 0.70 -15.48
C THR A 24 -10.52 -0.16 -14.60
N PRO A 25 -10.00 -1.03 -13.72
CA PRO A 25 -8.58 -1.33 -13.58
C PRO A 25 -8.03 -2.09 -14.80
N SER A 26 -6.76 -1.93 -15.07
CA SER A 26 -6.09 -2.60 -16.20
C SER A 26 -5.98 -4.12 -16.00
N THR A 27 -6.06 -4.61 -14.75
CA THR A 27 -6.02 -6.04 -14.44
C THR A 27 -7.05 -6.44 -13.39
N PRO A 28 -7.62 -7.65 -13.48
CA PRO A 28 -8.62 -8.14 -12.53
C PRO A 28 -8.09 -8.29 -11.10
N GLY A 29 -6.79 -8.50 -10.94
CA GLY A 29 -6.17 -8.68 -9.62
C GLY A 29 -6.31 -7.45 -8.73
N GLN A 30 -6.28 -6.27 -9.29
CA GLN A 30 -6.51 -5.01 -8.56
C GLN A 30 -7.92 -4.97 -7.97
N ARG A 31 -8.94 -5.41 -8.74
CA ARG A 31 -10.32 -5.52 -8.26
C ARG A 31 -10.44 -6.49 -7.09
N VAL A 32 -9.80 -7.64 -7.19
CA VAL A 32 -9.80 -8.66 -6.12
C VAL A 32 -9.18 -8.11 -4.85
N PHE A 33 -8.08 -7.37 -4.96
CA PHE A 33 -7.44 -6.73 -3.80
C PHE A 33 -8.32 -5.62 -3.21
N ALA A 34 -8.91 -4.77 -4.04
CA ALA A 34 -9.87 -3.73 -3.63
C ALA A 34 -11.05 -4.31 -2.82
N GLU A 35 -11.63 -5.42 -3.28
CA GLU A 35 -12.72 -6.12 -2.58
C GLU A 35 -12.27 -6.72 -1.23
N ALA A 36 -11.02 -7.17 -1.15
CA ALA A 36 -10.45 -7.64 0.11
C ALA A 36 -10.25 -6.49 1.12
N LEU A 37 -9.83 -5.32 0.64
CA LEU A 37 -9.70 -4.11 1.46
C LEU A 37 -11.05 -3.62 1.96
N VAL A 38 -12.09 -3.59 1.11
CA VAL A 38 -13.45 -3.23 1.55
C VAL A 38 -13.89 -4.07 2.74
N LYS A 39 -13.73 -5.40 2.67
CA LYS A 39 -14.07 -6.31 3.78
C LYS A 39 -13.27 -6.04 5.06
N GLU A 40 -12.01 -5.66 4.90
CA GLU A 40 -11.15 -5.33 6.03
C GLU A 40 -11.55 -3.99 6.67
N LEU A 41 -11.87 -2.97 5.86
CA LEU A 41 -12.36 -1.68 6.32
C LEU A 41 -13.71 -1.79 7.04
N GLU A 42 -14.62 -2.64 6.53
CA GLU A 42 -15.88 -2.99 7.20
C GLU A 42 -15.62 -3.62 8.58
N ALA A 43 -14.68 -4.55 8.66
CA ALA A 43 -14.32 -5.23 9.90
C ALA A 43 -13.67 -4.28 10.93
N ILE A 44 -12.93 -3.25 10.47
CA ILE A 44 -12.41 -2.18 11.31
C ILE A 44 -13.54 -1.26 11.81
N GLY A 45 -14.65 -1.21 11.11
CA GLY A 45 -15.77 -0.30 11.39
C GLY A 45 -15.56 1.10 10.82
N MET A 46 -14.93 1.19 9.65
CA MET A 46 -14.92 2.41 8.85
C MET A 46 -16.32 2.72 8.33
N GLU A 47 -16.57 3.97 8.00
CA GLU A 47 -17.85 4.45 7.48
C GLU A 47 -17.75 4.91 6.02
N GLU A 48 -18.87 5.12 5.36
CA GLU A 48 -18.95 5.61 3.96
C GLU A 48 -18.04 4.81 3.01
N ILE A 49 -17.90 3.50 3.24
CA ILE A 49 -17.07 2.63 2.41
C ILE A 49 -17.72 2.51 1.03
N SER A 50 -16.93 2.75 0.00
CA SER A 50 -17.37 2.57 -1.39
C SER A 50 -16.28 1.94 -2.24
N LEU A 51 -16.71 1.15 -3.20
CA LEU A 51 -15.89 0.56 -4.25
C LEU A 51 -16.64 0.76 -5.57
N ASP A 52 -16.08 1.55 -6.47
CA ASP A 52 -16.72 1.83 -7.76
C ASP A 52 -16.39 0.80 -8.84
N GLU A 53 -16.93 1.01 -10.04
CA GLU A 53 -16.68 0.13 -11.18
C GLU A 53 -15.21 0.12 -11.62
N ASN A 54 -14.49 1.21 -11.42
CA ASN A 54 -13.08 1.35 -11.77
C ASN A 54 -12.12 0.86 -10.66
N SER A 55 -12.67 0.34 -9.56
CA SER A 55 -11.92 -0.21 -8.42
C SER A 55 -11.27 0.82 -7.49
N TYR A 56 -11.70 2.07 -7.52
CA TYR A 56 -11.36 3.01 -6.46
C TYR A 56 -12.10 2.65 -5.18
N VAL A 57 -11.35 2.48 -4.11
CA VAL A 57 -11.90 2.27 -2.77
C VAL A 57 -11.81 3.58 -2.02
N MET A 58 -12.91 4.01 -1.38
CA MET A 58 -12.90 5.16 -0.46
C MET A 58 -13.58 4.78 0.84
N ALA A 59 -13.12 5.35 1.95
CA ALA A 59 -13.75 5.18 3.25
C ALA A 59 -13.50 6.39 4.17
N THR A 60 -14.27 6.46 5.26
CA THR A 60 -14.20 7.52 6.26
C THR A 60 -13.92 6.94 7.64
N LEU A 61 -12.99 7.55 8.34
CA LEU A 61 -12.93 7.49 9.80
C LEU A 61 -13.58 8.79 10.33
N PRO A 62 -14.77 8.70 10.98
CA PRO A 62 -15.44 9.89 11.46
C PRO A 62 -14.63 10.58 12.56
N ALA A 63 -14.78 11.90 12.69
CA ALA A 63 -14.20 12.65 13.79
C ALA A 63 -14.66 12.11 15.14
N ASN A 64 -13.78 12.13 16.12
CA ASN A 64 -14.10 11.77 17.52
C ASN A 64 -14.00 12.95 18.49
N THR A 65 -14.13 14.17 17.98
CA THR A 65 -14.13 15.43 18.71
C THR A 65 -15.15 16.40 18.10
N ASP A 66 -15.66 17.32 18.90
CA ASP A 66 -16.54 18.41 18.45
C ASP A 66 -15.74 19.64 17.91
N GLU A 67 -14.43 19.58 17.96
CA GLU A 67 -13.58 20.65 17.43
C GLU A 67 -13.66 20.71 15.91
N LYS A 68 -13.64 21.94 15.37
CA LYS A 68 -13.60 22.14 13.92
C LYS A 68 -12.17 21.90 13.42
N ILE A 69 -11.92 20.66 13.02
CA ILE A 69 -10.63 20.23 12.45
C ILE A 69 -10.86 19.99 10.96
N PRO A 70 -9.95 20.44 10.07
CA PRO A 70 -10.03 20.13 8.65
C PRO A 70 -10.05 18.62 8.39
N THR A 71 -10.76 18.22 7.33
CA THR A 71 -10.74 16.84 6.86
C THR A 71 -9.44 16.57 6.11
N ILE A 72 -8.67 15.60 6.55
CA ILE A 72 -7.47 15.15 5.85
C ILE A 72 -7.72 13.84 5.12
N GLY A 73 -7.04 13.65 3.99
CA GLY A 73 -7.12 12.45 3.19
C GLY A 73 -5.77 11.76 3.06
N PHE A 74 -5.77 10.41 3.04
CA PHE A 74 -4.60 9.59 2.71
C PHE A 74 -4.94 8.69 1.53
N ILE A 75 -4.02 8.63 0.57
CA ILE A 75 -4.19 7.89 -0.68
C ILE A 75 -2.97 6.98 -0.86
N ALA A 76 -3.20 5.77 -1.34
CA ALA A 76 -2.16 4.83 -1.75
C ALA A 76 -2.66 4.06 -2.98
N HIS A 77 -1.74 3.49 -3.78
CA HIS A 77 -2.18 2.74 -4.95
C HIS A 77 -2.19 1.22 -4.72
N LEU A 78 -3.05 0.54 -5.48
CA LEU A 78 -3.31 -0.90 -5.37
C LEU A 78 -2.39 -1.74 -6.22
N ASP A 79 -2.00 -1.20 -7.38
CA ASP A 79 -1.26 -1.93 -8.38
C ASP A 79 0.22 -2.03 -8.08
N THR A 80 0.89 -2.82 -8.84
CA THR A 80 2.35 -2.94 -8.87
C THR A 80 2.84 -2.79 -10.30
N SER A 81 4.08 -2.33 -10.45
CA SER A 81 4.71 -2.06 -11.73
C SER A 81 4.58 -3.22 -12.73
N PRO A 82 4.33 -2.92 -14.02
CA PRO A 82 4.36 -3.91 -15.09
C PRO A 82 5.75 -4.46 -15.40
N ASP A 83 6.82 -3.86 -14.88
CA ASP A 83 8.20 -4.21 -15.22
C ASP A 83 8.60 -5.62 -14.78
N MET A 84 8.00 -6.12 -13.72
CA MET A 84 8.27 -7.47 -13.20
C MET A 84 7.02 -8.07 -12.57
N SER A 85 6.90 -9.40 -12.66
CA SER A 85 5.75 -10.14 -12.13
C SER A 85 5.52 -9.91 -10.64
N GLY A 86 4.28 -9.61 -10.27
CA GLY A 86 3.76 -9.63 -8.90
C GLY A 86 3.07 -10.94 -8.51
N LYS A 87 3.20 -12.00 -9.33
CA LYS A 87 2.50 -13.27 -9.13
C LYS A 87 3.28 -14.22 -8.23
N ASN A 88 2.58 -14.82 -7.25
CA ASN A 88 3.15 -15.78 -6.30
C ASN A 88 4.33 -15.20 -5.49
N VAL A 89 4.22 -13.97 -5.06
CA VAL A 89 5.20 -13.32 -4.19
C VAL A 89 5.41 -14.15 -2.93
N GLN A 90 6.67 -14.44 -2.61
CA GLN A 90 7.09 -15.21 -1.43
C GLN A 90 7.92 -14.32 -0.50
N PRO A 91 7.27 -13.50 0.33
CA PRO A 91 8.00 -12.59 1.21
C PRO A 91 8.65 -13.38 2.35
N ARG A 92 9.85 -12.96 2.73
CA ARG A 92 10.53 -13.45 3.93
C ARG A 92 11.24 -12.33 4.66
N ILE A 93 11.36 -12.46 5.97
CA ILE A 93 12.08 -11.50 6.81
C ILE A 93 13.51 -11.99 7.00
N VAL A 94 14.46 -11.07 6.83
CA VAL A 94 15.89 -11.32 7.00
C VAL A 94 16.47 -10.25 7.92
N THR A 95 17.12 -10.67 9.01
CA THR A 95 17.92 -9.73 9.81
C THR A 95 19.19 -9.39 9.02
N TYR A 96 19.31 -8.14 8.58
CA TYR A 96 20.43 -7.71 7.77
C TYR A 96 21.67 -7.41 8.61
N LEU A 97 22.73 -8.18 8.42
CA LEU A 97 23.98 -8.03 9.16
C LEU A 97 25.10 -7.32 8.36
N GLY A 98 24.80 -6.91 7.13
CA GLY A 98 25.73 -6.31 6.17
C GLY A 98 26.13 -7.27 5.05
N GLY A 99 26.65 -6.73 3.95
CA GLY A 99 27.02 -7.49 2.76
C GLY A 99 25.80 -7.82 1.87
N ASP A 100 25.96 -8.81 1.02
CA ASP A 100 24.95 -9.23 0.07
C ASP A 100 23.89 -10.13 0.72
N ILE A 101 22.64 -10.02 0.24
CA ILE A 101 21.54 -10.91 0.64
C ILE A 101 21.27 -11.90 -0.48
N VAL A 102 21.50 -13.20 -0.23
CA VAL A 102 21.15 -14.24 -1.18
C VAL A 102 19.64 -14.44 -1.18
N LEU A 103 19.00 -14.14 -2.30
CA LEU A 103 17.55 -14.26 -2.51
C LEU A 103 17.19 -15.68 -2.98
N ASP A 104 17.93 -16.21 -3.95
CA ASP A 104 17.82 -17.58 -4.45
C ASP A 104 19.24 -18.14 -4.65
N ALA A 105 19.59 -19.19 -3.89
CA ALA A 105 20.91 -19.80 -3.97
C ALA A 105 21.09 -20.73 -5.18
N GLU A 106 20.00 -21.32 -5.66
CA GLU A 106 20.05 -22.25 -6.81
C GLU A 106 20.25 -21.47 -8.12
N GLU A 107 19.59 -20.32 -8.24
CA GLU A 107 19.71 -19.47 -9.44
C GLU A 107 20.71 -18.33 -9.27
N ASN A 108 21.40 -18.30 -8.12
CA ASN A 108 22.39 -17.26 -7.78
C ASN A 108 21.83 -15.83 -7.87
N VAL A 109 20.57 -15.64 -7.42
CA VAL A 109 19.95 -14.31 -7.33
C VAL A 109 20.37 -13.66 -6.02
N VAL A 110 20.96 -12.47 -6.12
CA VAL A 110 21.56 -11.77 -4.99
C VAL A 110 21.13 -10.30 -5.00
N LEU A 111 20.67 -9.80 -3.84
CA LEU A 111 20.54 -8.37 -3.61
C LEU A 111 21.89 -7.86 -3.09
N SER A 112 22.65 -7.22 -3.98
CA SER A 112 24.03 -6.86 -3.71
C SER A 112 24.15 -5.47 -3.08
N GLN A 113 24.86 -5.37 -1.96
CA GLN A 113 25.18 -4.09 -1.34
C GLN A 113 26.00 -3.18 -2.25
N SER A 114 26.78 -3.74 -3.19
CA SER A 114 27.55 -2.93 -4.12
C SER A 114 26.68 -2.25 -5.18
N MET A 115 25.52 -2.84 -5.52
CA MET A 115 24.53 -2.25 -6.42
C MET A 115 23.56 -1.32 -5.69
N PHE A 116 23.29 -1.60 -4.42
CA PHE A 116 22.37 -0.88 -3.55
C PHE A 116 23.09 -0.47 -2.25
N PRO A 117 23.94 0.57 -2.29
CA PRO A 117 24.78 0.99 -1.15
C PRO A 117 23.97 1.39 0.09
N GLU A 118 22.75 1.89 -0.10
CA GLU A 118 21.81 2.27 0.95
C GLU A 118 21.40 1.10 1.86
N LEU A 119 21.57 -0.15 1.42
CA LEU A 119 21.41 -1.30 2.31
C LEU A 119 22.25 -1.21 3.57
N SER A 120 23.41 -0.54 3.51
CA SER A 120 24.28 -0.36 4.68
C SER A 120 23.61 0.36 5.85
N ASP A 121 22.62 1.21 5.58
CA ASP A 121 21.89 2.00 6.56
C ASP A 121 20.92 1.15 7.40
N TYR A 122 20.59 -0.03 6.90
CA TYR A 122 19.68 -0.98 7.55
C TYR A 122 20.38 -2.09 8.34
N LYS A 123 21.70 -1.98 8.52
CA LYS A 123 22.47 -3.00 9.28
C LYS A 123 21.95 -3.15 10.70
N GLY A 124 21.63 -4.40 11.07
CA GLY A 124 21.05 -4.76 12.37
C GLY A 124 19.52 -4.65 12.40
N GLN A 125 18.88 -4.32 11.27
CA GLN A 125 17.43 -4.26 11.14
C GLN A 125 16.90 -5.49 10.38
N ASP A 126 15.62 -5.76 10.56
CA ASP A 126 14.90 -6.77 9.80
C ASP A 126 14.40 -6.15 8.48
N ILE A 127 14.69 -6.83 7.37
CA ILE A 127 14.31 -6.42 6.02
C ILE A 127 13.40 -7.49 5.43
N ILE A 128 12.35 -7.07 4.73
CA ILE A 128 11.46 -7.97 3.99
C ILE A 128 12.00 -8.07 2.57
N VAL A 129 12.22 -9.29 2.10
CA VAL A 129 12.68 -9.58 0.74
C VAL A 129 11.83 -10.68 0.09
N THR A 130 11.91 -10.80 -1.24
CA THR A 130 11.36 -11.94 -1.99
C THR A 130 12.45 -12.99 -2.28
N ASN A 131 12.09 -13.97 -3.11
CA ASN A 131 13.05 -14.90 -3.71
C ASN A 131 13.77 -14.31 -4.95
N GLY A 132 13.57 -13.04 -5.27
CA GLY A 132 14.18 -12.35 -6.40
C GLY A 132 13.58 -12.70 -7.78
N LYS A 133 12.52 -13.51 -7.84
CA LYS A 133 11.81 -13.87 -9.08
C LYS A 133 10.56 -13.03 -9.32
N THR A 134 10.19 -12.23 -8.34
CA THR A 134 9.04 -11.31 -8.39
C THR A 134 9.39 -9.98 -7.79
N LEU A 135 8.60 -8.95 -8.07
CA LEU A 135 8.54 -7.77 -7.21
C LEU A 135 8.13 -8.19 -5.80
N LEU A 136 8.55 -7.42 -4.80
CA LEU A 136 7.97 -7.51 -3.45
C LEU A 136 6.60 -6.84 -3.42
N GLY A 137 6.43 -5.74 -4.16
CA GLY A 137 5.22 -4.92 -4.16
C GLY A 137 5.13 -4.03 -2.91
N ALA A 138 6.28 -3.61 -2.35
CA ALA A 138 6.30 -2.64 -1.26
C ALA A 138 5.74 -1.31 -1.72
N ASP A 139 6.02 -0.95 -2.93
CA ASP A 139 5.41 0.09 -3.72
C ASP A 139 4.15 -0.48 -4.39
N ASP A 140 2.91 -0.08 -3.99
CA ASP A 140 2.65 0.77 -2.80
C ASP A 140 1.82 0.03 -1.74
N LYS A 141 1.89 -1.31 -1.67
CA LYS A 141 1.21 -2.07 -0.62
C LYS A 141 1.72 -1.77 0.80
N GLY A 142 2.90 -1.14 0.88
CA GLY A 142 3.43 -0.58 2.11
C GLY A 142 2.59 0.59 2.61
N GLY A 143 2.29 1.55 1.73
CA GLY A 143 1.40 2.68 2.01
C GLY A 143 -0.01 2.23 2.33
N VAL A 144 -0.57 1.29 1.55
CA VAL A 144 -1.87 0.69 1.83
C VAL A 144 -1.91 0.09 3.24
N ALA A 145 -0.90 -0.72 3.61
CA ALA A 145 -0.83 -1.36 4.93
C ALA A 145 -0.68 -0.33 6.06
N ALA A 146 0.11 0.72 5.85
CA ALA A 146 0.30 1.80 6.81
C ALA A 146 -1.00 2.57 7.06
N ILE A 147 -1.73 2.95 5.99
CA ILE A 147 -3.01 3.65 6.08
C ILE A 147 -4.03 2.79 6.86
N VAL A 148 -4.23 1.53 6.45
CA VAL A 148 -5.22 0.64 7.09
C VAL A 148 -4.86 0.37 8.56
N ALA A 149 -3.57 0.17 8.85
CA ALA A 149 -3.11 -0.01 10.24
C ALA A 149 -3.34 1.23 11.11
N SER A 150 -3.13 2.43 10.53
CA SER A 150 -3.36 3.69 11.23
C SER A 150 -4.85 3.90 11.54
N MET A 151 -5.74 3.56 10.61
CA MET A 151 -7.19 3.64 10.85
C MET A 151 -7.63 2.68 11.97
N GLN A 152 -7.14 1.43 11.94
CA GLN A 152 -7.39 0.47 13.02
C GLN A 152 -6.86 1.00 14.35
N TYR A 153 -5.65 1.54 14.37
CA TYR A 153 -5.04 2.07 15.59
C TYR A 153 -5.87 3.21 16.21
N LEU A 154 -6.32 4.16 15.40
CA LEU A 154 -7.17 5.26 15.86
C LEU A 154 -8.54 4.78 16.35
N LYS A 155 -9.12 3.76 15.72
CA LYS A 155 -10.37 3.12 16.21
C LYS A 155 -10.18 2.44 17.55
N ASP A 156 -9.03 1.79 17.76
CA ASP A 156 -8.72 1.07 19.01
C ASP A 156 -8.29 2.03 20.13
N HIS A 157 -7.94 3.29 19.80
CA HIS A 157 -7.47 4.33 20.72
C HIS A 157 -8.33 5.60 20.66
N PRO A 158 -9.61 5.55 21.13
CA PRO A 158 -10.53 6.68 21.05
C PRO A 158 -10.12 7.89 21.91
N GLU A 159 -9.14 7.72 22.79
CA GLU A 159 -8.50 8.82 23.53
C GLU A 159 -7.68 9.75 22.65
N ILE A 160 -7.21 9.27 21.49
CA ILE A 160 -6.50 10.10 20.49
C ILE A 160 -7.56 10.87 19.70
N LYS A 161 -7.62 12.19 19.94
CA LYS A 161 -8.60 13.05 19.27
C LYS A 161 -8.16 13.40 17.86
N HIS A 162 -9.08 13.27 16.90
CA HIS A 162 -8.83 13.57 15.49
C HIS A 162 -10.08 14.12 14.80
N GLY A 163 -9.89 14.90 13.73
CA GLY A 163 -10.93 15.30 12.81
C GLY A 163 -11.39 14.12 11.92
N LYS A 164 -12.26 14.42 10.96
CA LYS A 164 -12.63 13.45 9.92
C LYS A 164 -11.39 13.09 9.10
N ILE A 165 -11.17 11.80 8.87
CA ILE A 165 -10.10 11.29 8.01
C ILE A 165 -10.73 10.54 6.85
N ARG A 166 -10.31 10.87 5.63
CA ARG A 166 -10.67 10.16 4.41
C ARG A 166 -9.50 9.26 3.99
N ILE A 167 -9.80 8.09 3.49
CA ILE A 167 -8.81 7.23 2.84
C ILE A 167 -9.29 6.84 1.46
N ALA A 168 -8.34 6.69 0.53
CA ALA A 168 -8.62 6.16 -0.80
C ALA A 168 -7.51 5.23 -1.27
N PHE A 169 -7.90 4.24 -2.09
CA PHE A 169 -6.96 3.36 -2.78
C PHE A 169 -7.28 3.38 -4.26
N THR A 170 -6.25 3.65 -5.07
CA THR A 170 -6.37 3.90 -6.51
C THR A 170 -5.80 2.75 -7.34
N PRO A 171 -6.41 2.38 -8.46
CA PRO A 171 -5.80 1.45 -9.41
C PRO A 171 -4.85 2.17 -10.36
N ASP A 172 -4.00 1.39 -11.06
CA ASP A 172 -3.28 1.80 -12.28
C ASP A 172 -2.38 3.05 -12.14
N GLU A 173 -1.83 3.28 -10.96
CA GLU A 173 -0.89 4.39 -10.72
C GLU A 173 0.39 4.19 -11.52
N GLU A 174 0.96 3.00 -11.50
CA GLU A 174 2.24 2.61 -12.12
C GLU A 174 2.26 2.72 -13.65
N ILE A 175 1.08 2.90 -14.26
CA ILE A 175 0.91 3.20 -15.69
C ILE A 175 0.36 4.61 -15.94
N GLY A 176 0.42 5.49 -14.92
CA GLY A 176 0.04 6.89 -15.00
C GLY A 176 -1.44 7.17 -15.09
N GLN A 177 -2.32 6.21 -14.73
CA GLN A 177 -3.79 6.32 -14.82
C GLN A 177 -4.48 6.42 -13.45
N GLY A 178 -3.73 6.47 -12.37
CA GLY A 178 -4.26 6.46 -11.00
C GLY A 178 -5.25 7.58 -10.67
N ALA A 179 -5.20 8.71 -11.39
CA ALA A 179 -6.07 9.86 -11.17
C ALA A 179 -7.23 9.96 -12.16
N ASP A 180 -7.26 9.17 -13.24
CA ASP A 180 -8.15 9.39 -14.40
C ASP A 180 -9.65 9.37 -14.05
N HIS A 181 -10.05 8.53 -13.11
CA HIS A 181 -11.43 8.39 -12.65
C HIS A 181 -11.59 8.71 -11.16
N PHE A 182 -10.59 9.34 -10.53
CA PHE A 182 -10.66 9.68 -9.12
C PHE A 182 -11.68 10.79 -8.86
N ASP A 183 -12.71 10.49 -8.09
CA ASP A 183 -13.75 11.43 -7.72
C ASP A 183 -13.33 12.31 -6.54
N VAL A 184 -12.70 13.43 -6.86
CA VAL A 184 -12.18 14.41 -5.89
C VAL A 184 -13.31 14.99 -5.00
N GLU A 185 -14.49 15.24 -5.58
CA GLU A 185 -15.62 15.78 -4.83
C GLU A 185 -16.15 14.76 -3.80
N LYS A 186 -16.28 13.51 -4.21
CA LYS A 186 -16.67 12.41 -3.32
C LYS A 186 -15.61 12.13 -2.26
N PHE A 187 -14.32 12.24 -2.60
CA PHE A 187 -13.23 12.10 -1.63
C PHE A 187 -13.32 13.17 -0.56
N GLY A 188 -13.58 14.42 -0.92
CA GLY A 188 -14.08 15.48 -0.04
C GLY A 188 -13.19 15.75 1.17
N CYS A 189 -11.88 15.86 1.01
CA CYS A 189 -10.94 16.33 2.03
C CYS A 189 -10.47 17.76 1.74
N ASP A 190 -10.02 18.45 2.78
CA ASP A 190 -9.42 19.79 2.65
C ASP A 190 -7.96 19.70 2.16
N TRP A 191 -7.24 18.65 2.61
CA TRP A 191 -5.89 18.28 2.16
C TRP A 191 -5.77 16.78 2.02
N GLY A 192 -5.14 16.33 0.93
CA GLY A 192 -4.83 14.94 0.66
C GLY A 192 -3.32 14.71 0.58
N TYR A 193 -2.87 13.57 1.10
CA TYR A 193 -1.49 13.10 1.02
C TYR A 193 -1.48 11.75 0.33
N THR A 194 -0.68 11.61 -0.73
CA THR A 194 -0.31 10.31 -1.27
C THR A 194 0.81 9.73 -0.42
N ILE A 195 0.61 8.48 0.03
CA ILE A 195 1.60 7.73 0.77
C ILE A 195 2.22 6.75 -0.22
N ASP A 196 3.45 7.01 -0.58
CA ASP A 196 4.12 6.29 -1.65
C ASP A 196 5.61 6.08 -1.32
N GLY A 197 6.34 5.33 -2.17
CA GLY A 197 7.77 5.06 -1.98
C GLY A 197 8.63 6.31 -2.08
N GLY A 198 9.64 6.42 -1.21
CA GLY A 198 10.56 7.54 -1.19
C GLY A 198 11.67 7.36 -0.16
N GLN A 199 12.51 8.37 0.01
CA GLN A 199 13.54 8.34 1.05
C GLN A 199 12.90 8.48 2.43
N ILE A 200 13.46 7.80 3.43
CA ILE A 200 12.96 7.88 4.80
C ILE A 200 13.02 9.33 5.29
N GLY A 201 11.85 9.87 5.68
CA GLY A 201 11.70 11.23 6.21
C GLY A 201 11.48 12.31 5.13
N GLU A 202 11.33 11.96 3.89
CA GLU A 202 10.79 12.86 2.86
C GLU A 202 9.27 13.01 2.98
N LEU A 203 8.80 14.23 2.71
CA LEU A 203 7.39 14.61 2.68
C LEU A 203 7.12 15.46 1.43
#